data_a18943fa500863923d35b89acb8ea0c8
#
_entry.id   a18943fa500863923d35b89acb8ea0c8
#
_cell.length_a   1.000
_cell.length_b   1.000
_cell.length_c   1.000
_cell.angle_alpha   90.00
_cell.angle_beta   90.00
_cell.angle_gamma   90.00
#
_symmetry.space_group_name_H-M   'P 1'
#
loop_
_entity.id
_entity.type
_entity.pdbx_description
1 polymer ?
#
loop_
_entity_poly.entity_id
_entity_poly.type
_entity_poly.pdbx_seq_one_letter_code
_entity_poly.pdbx_strand_id
1 'polypeptide(L)'
;VQTEATSFTATNVEATAPSAPLRVAIVGGGIAGVALGIGLAGRSHLQVSLFEAASAFGEVGAGVSFGPNAVRAVAGLGLENEYLALADCTPMPWQQIWFDWRYATDGSYIGSSLAPPTGQSSVHRAEFLELLSQRLPEGVARFSKRAVAVAQEADLATITFADGTTEVADLVIVADGIKSALREGVLRGRGLAPAAPVYSGTRAYRGMVDTAQLRSAFQASGLDARMVDVPQMFLAENIHILTFPVKHGALTNIVAFITDATTAGRWPADDPWVCPATSQQMLEEFAPCGDPVRLILSHIQQPTVWALHDLAELDAYVHGRVALIGDAAHAMLPHQGAGAGQGLEDAYFLAELLADPALGHADVPHLLEIYESIRKPRACAVQRTSREAGDLYEFRDADAGSDAAVLKHLLETRFDWIWNHDLDSDVMQARARLAALTSPA
;
A
#
# COMPACT_ATOMS: atom_id res chain seq x y z
N VAL A 1 -62.49 51.51 -10.39
CA VAL A 1 -61.74 50.37 -9.82
C VAL A 1 -60.43 50.35 -10.60
N GLN A 2 -59.36 50.91 -10.02
CA GLN A 2 -58.02 50.91 -10.58
C GLN A 2 -57.31 49.64 -10.05
N THR A 3 -56.84 48.79 -10.96
CA THR A 3 -55.99 47.62 -10.67
C THR A 3 -54.53 48.05 -10.73
N GLU A 4 -53.85 48.07 -9.61
CA GLU A 4 -52.38 48.23 -9.51
C GLU A 4 -51.71 46.94 -9.97
N ALA A 5 -50.86 47.07 -10.98
CA ALA A 5 -49.96 46.00 -11.44
C ALA A 5 -48.66 46.02 -10.62
N THR A 6 -48.48 45.03 -9.80
CA THR A 6 -47.24 44.77 -9.04
C THR A 6 -46.17 44.25 -10.00
N SER A 7 -45.13 45.03 -10.26
CA SER A 7 -43.96 44.58 -11.05
C SER A 7 -43.04 43.75 -10.16
N PHE A 8 -42.87 42.46 -10.51
CA PHE A 8 -41.80 41.63 -9.96
C PHE A 8 -40.47 42.00 -10.65
N THR A 9 -39.56 42.61 -9.93
CA THR A 9 -38.17 42.71 -10.33
C THR A 9 -37.49 41.36 -10.18
N ALA A 10 -37.17 40.73 -11.29
CA ALA A 10 -36.29 39.54 -11.31
C ALA A 10 -34.89 39.98 -10.88
N THR A 11 -34.47 39.55 -9.70
CA THR A 11 -33.07 39.61 -9.27
C THR A 11 -32.26 38.68 -10.18
N ASN A 12 -31.46 39.23 -11.08
CA ASN A 12 -30.43 38.51 -11.81
C ASN A 12 -29.43 37.96 -10.76
N VAL A 13 -29.48 36.66 -10.51
CA VAL A 13 -28.38 35.94 -9.91
C VAL A 13 -27.30 35.92 -10.98
N GLU A 14 -26.28 36.75 -10.85
CA GLU A 14 -25.07 36.66 -11.65
C GLU A 14 -24.52 35.27 -11.46
N ALA A 15 -24.57 34.48 -12.52
CA ALA A 15 -23.87 33.19 -12.58
C ALA A 15 -22.36 33.50 -12.47
N THR A 16 -21.79 33.24 -11.30
CA THR A 16 -20.35 33.32 -11.08
C THR A 16 -19.67 32.48 -12.19
N ALA A 17 -18.76 33.09 -12.94
CA ALA A 17 -17.98 32.36 -13.93
C ALA A 17 -17.35 31.14 -13.29
N PRO A 18 -17.34 29.95 -13.97
CA PRO A 18 -16.73 28.77 -13.40
C PRO A 18 -15.29 29.07 -13.01
N SER A 19 -14.95 28.81 -11.75
CA SER A 19 -13.56 28.95 -11.28
C SER A 19 -12.64 28.06 -12.12
N ALA A 20 -11.40 28.51 -12.37
CA ALA A 20 -10.43 27.69 -13.08
C ALA A 20 -10.26 26.32 -12.36
N PRO A 21 -10.11 25.21 -13.11
CA PRO A 21 -9.92 23.89 -12.52
C PRO A 21 -8.75 23.86 -11.55
N LEU A 22 -8.92 23.19 -10.42
CA LEU A 22 -7.86 22.96 -9.45
C LEU A 22 -6.78 22.05 -10.05
N ARG A 23 -5.54 22.53 -10.14
CA ARG A 23 -4.41 21.76 -10.66
C ARG A 23 -3.86 20.83 -9.61
N VAL A 24 -4.01 19.54 -9.82
CA VAL A 24 -3.53 18.47 -8.92
C VAL A 24 -2.33 17.79 -9.56
N ALA A 25 -1.18 17.88 -8.93
CA ALA A 25 0.03 17.18 -9.33
C ALA A 25 0.27 15.97 -8.43
N ILE A 26 0.35 14.79 -9.02
CA ILE A 26 0.71 13.54 -8.34
C ILE A 26 2.14 13.21 -8.71
N VAL A 27 3.01 12.99 -7.72
CA VAL A 27 4.43 12.64 -7.92
C VAL A 27 4.65 11.20 -7.53
N GLY A 28 4.91 10.34 -8.53
CA GLY A 28 5.14 8.90 -8.38
C GLY A 28 4.04 8.06 -9.05
N GLY A 29 4.45 7.19 -9.96
CA GLY A 29 3.61 6.30 -10.76
C GLY A 29 3.48 4.87 -10.18
N GLY A 30 3.65 4.69 -8.87
CA GLY A 30 3.34 3.44 -8.19
C GLY A 30 1.83 3.23 -7.98
N ILE A 31 1.44 2.11 -7.36
CA ILE A 31 0.03 1.72 -7.16
C ILE A 31 -0.81 2.86 -6.56
N ALA A 32 -0.35 3.50 -5.48
CA ALA A 32 -1.10 4.56 -4.81
C ALA A 32 -1.29 5.80 -5.69
N GLY A 33 -0.23 6.25 -6.39
CA GLY A 33 -0.30 7.44 -7.24
C GLY A 33 -1.18 7.22 -8.48
N VAL A 34 -1.05 6.07 -9.14
CA VAL A 34 -1.89 5.74 -10.31
C VAL A 34 -3.35 5.56 -9.89
N ALA A 35 -3.62 4.86 -8.78
CA ALA A 35 -4.96 4.68 -8.25
C ALA A 35 -5.64 6.03 -7.92
N LEU A 36 -4.90 6.96 -7.30
CA LEU A 36 -5.40 8.32 -7.07
C LEU A 36 -5.67 9.04 -8.39
N GLY A 37 -4.73 8.96 -9.35
CA GLY A 37 -4.91 9.57 -10.68
C GLY A 37 -6.19 9.09 -11.38
N ILE A 38 -6.52 7.81 -11.28
CA ILE A 38 -7.77 7.23 -11.81
C ILE A 38 -8.98 7.80 -11.06
N GLY A 39 -8.95 7.82 -9.73
CA GLY A 39 -10.04 8.32 -8.89
C GLY A 39 -10.34 9.81 -9.10
N LEU A 40 -9.35 10.60 -9.53
CA LEU A 40 -9.51 12.03 -9.81
C LEU A 40 -9.83 12.34 -11.28
N ALA A 41 -9.47 11.45 -12.19
CA ALA A 41 -9.61 11.67 -13.62
C ALA A 41 -11.09 11.84 -14.04
N GLY A 42 -11.31 12.67 -15.08
CA GLY A 42 -12.64 12.93 -15.62
C GLY A 42 -13.50 13.92 -14.82
N ARG A 43 -13.02 14.44 -13.69
CA ARG A 43 -13.71 15.48 -12.91
C ARG A 43 -13.42 16.87 -13.52
N SER A 44 -14.41 17.52 -14.07
CA SER A 44 -14.26 18.77 -14.84
C SER A 44 -13.67 19.95 -14.05
N HIS A 45 -13.79 19.92 -12.71
CA HIS A 45 -13.23 20.94 -11.80
C HIS A 45 -11.78 20.65 -11.39
N LEU A 46 -11.18 19.52 -11.86
CA LEU A 46 -9.80 19.15 -11.59
C LEU A 46 -8.99 19.05 -12.89
N GLN A 47 -7.75 19.52 -12.86
CA GLN A 47 -6.75 19.28 -13.85
C GLN A 47 -5.64 18.42 -13.25
N VAL A 48 -5.64 17.12 -13.56
CA VAL A 48 -4.75 16.13 -12.95
C VAL A 48 -3.53 15.89 -13.84
N SER A 49 -2.33 15.90 -13.24
CA SER A 49 -1.08 15.49 -13.87
C SER A 49 -0.34 14.53 -12.94
N LEU A 50 0.14 13.40 -13.47
CA LEU A 50 0.96 12.42 -12.76
C LEU A 50 2.37 12.41 -13.33
N PHE A 51 3.38 12.55 -12.48
CA PHE A 51 4.80 12.60 -12.84
C PHE A 51 5.52 11.35 -12.38
N GLU A 52 6.05 10.57 -13.32
CA GLU A 52 6.81 9.35 -13.04
C GLU A 52 8.28 9.53 -13.42
N ALA A 53 9.18 9.10 -12.51
CA ALA A 53 10.63 9.22 -12.71
C ALA A 53 11.18 8.29 -13.79
N ALA A 54 10.55 7.11 -13.97
CA ALA A 54 10.91 6.16 -15.02
C ALA A 54 10.37 6.60 -16.39
N SER A 55 10.85 5.95 -17.44
CA SER A 55 10.39 6.19 -18.82
C SER A 55 9.05 5.54 -19.18
N ALA A 56 8.55 4.65 -18.29
CA ALA A 56 7.26 3.98 -18.39
C ALA A 56 6.83 3.50 -17.00
N PHE A 57 5.55 3.16 -16.84
CA PHE A 57 5.12 2.42 -15.66
C PHE A 57 5.80 1.06 -15.61
N GLY A 58 6.24 0.64 -14.44
CA GLY A 58 6.86 -0.66 -14.25
C GLY A 58 7.12 -0.94 -12.78
N GLU A 59 7.00 -2.20 -12.44
CA GLU A 59 7.28 -2.71 -11.10
C GLU A 59 8.05 -4.02 -11.20
N VAL A 60 8.85 -4.31 -10.17
CA VAL A 60 9.50 -5.62 -10.07
C VAL A 60 8.44 -6.66 -9.73
N GLY A 61 8.33 -7.69 -10.58
CA GLY A 61 7.33 -8.74 -10.45
C GLY A 61 7.47 -9.50 -9.13
N ALA A 62 6.55 -9.27 -8.20
CA ALA A 62 6.33 -10.02 -6.98
C ALA A 62 4.82 -10.11 -6.74
N GLY A 63 4.37 -11.13 -6.01
CA GLY A 63 2.99 -11.18 -5.53
C GLY A 63 2.73 -10.09 -4.49
N VAL A 64 1.55 -9.51 -4.51
CA VAL A 64 1.01 -8.66 -3.45
C VAL A 64 -0.36 -9.17 -3.06
N SER A 65 -0.63 -9.24 -1.76
CA SER A 65 -1.92 -9.69 -1.23
C SER A 65 -2.72 -8.49 -0.73
N PHE A 66 -4.02 -8.51 -0.96
CA PHE A 66 -4.95 -7.50 -0.50
C PHE A 66 -5.98 -8.11 0.45
N GLY A 67 -6.06 -7.56 1.65
CA GLY A 67 -7.13 -7.88 2.58
C GLY A 67 -8.45 -7.19 2.20
N PRO A 68 -9.57 -7.52 2.87
CA PRO A 68 -10.89 -6.98 2.57
C PRO A 68 -10.98 -5.45 2.52
N ASN A 69 -10.23 -4.75 3.38
CA ASN A 69 -10.16 -3.28 3.37
C ASN A 69 -9.56 -2.71 2.07
N ALA A 70 -8.49 -3.31 1.58
CA ALA A 70 -7.84 -2.89 0.33
C ALA A 70 -8.71 -3.19 -0.88
N VAL A 71 -9.40 -4.35 -0.90
CA VAL A 71 -10.35 -4.70 -1.97
C VAL A 71 -11.51 -3.72 -2.01
N ARG A 72 -12.05 -3.28 -0.84
CA ARG A 72 -13.07 -2.23 -0.80
C ARG A 72 -12.57 -0.88 -1.33
N ALA A 73 -11.33 -0.49 -1.01
CA ALA A 73 -10.76 0.73 -1.56
C ALA A 73 -10.62 0.67 -3.09
N VAL A 74 -10.20 -0.47 -3.64
CA VAL A 74 -10.17 -0.72 -5.10
C VAL A 74 -11.57 -0.62 -5.71
N ALA A 75 -12.58 -1.21 -5.07
CA ALA A 75 -13.98 -1.13 -5.51
C ALA A 75 -14.49 0.33 -5.48
N GLY A 76 -14.19 1.08 -4.41
CA GLY A 76 -14.53 2.49 -4.29
C GLY A 76 -13.91 3.39 -5.37
N LEU A 77 -12.74 2.99 -5.90
CA LEU A 77 -12.10 3.64 -7.05
C LEU A 77 -12.70 3.22 -8.41
N GLY A 78 -13.73 2.35 -8.41
CA GLY A 78 -14.38 1.86 -9.63
C GLY A 78 -13.58 0.80 -10.39
N LEU A 79 -12.70 0.08 -9.70
CA LEU A 79 -11.76 -0.90 -10.29
C LEU A 79 -12.07 -2.35 -9.88
N GLU A 80 -13.26 -2.60 -9.31
CA GLU A 80 -13.62 -3.91 -8.74
C GLU A 80 -13.60 -5.04 -9.78
N ASN A 81 -14.23 -4.83 -10.92
CA ASN A 81 -14.34 -5.87 -11.95
C ASN A 81 -12.98 -6.23 -12.54
N GLU A 82 -12.16 -5.22 -12.82
CA GLU A 82 -10.82 -5.39 -13.35
C GLU A 82 -9.92 -6.10 -12.33
N TYR A 83 -10.04 -5.72 -11.07
CA TYR A 83 -9.29 -6.37 -9.98
C TYR A 83 -9.68 -7.83 -9.84
N LEU A 84 -10.98 -8.14 -9.77
CA LEU A 84 -11.48 -9.51 -9.62
C LEU A 84 -11.12 -10.41 -10.80
N ALA A 85 -10.99 -9.84 -12.01
CA ALA A 85 -10.54 -10.59 -13.19
C ALA A 85 -9.07 -11.00 -13.10
N LEU A 86 -8.26 -10.28 -12.32
CA LEU A 86 -6.81 -10.50 -12.17
C LEU A 86 -6.46 -11.25 -10.89
N ALA A 87 -7.30 -11.11 -9.85
CA ALA A 87 -6.99 -11.59 -8.51
C ALA A 87 -7.08 -13.10 -8.40
N ASP A 88 -6.06 -13.68 -7.75
CA ASP A 88 -6.11 -15.05 -7.28
C ASP A 88 -6.86 -15.13 -5.96
N CYS A 89 -7.59 -16.21 -5.77
CA CYS A 89 -8.30 -16.52 -4.54
C CYS A 89 -8.00 -17.95 -4.10
N THR A 90 -8.07 -18.19 -2.80
CA THR A 90 -7.94 -19.53 -2.24
C THR A 90 -9.05 -20.43 -2.79
N PRO A 91 -8.76 -21.67 -3.27
CA PRO A 91 -9.74 -22.53 -3.89
C PRO A 91 -10.79 -23.05 -2.89
N MET A 92 -11.93 -23.49 -3.41
CA MET A 92 -12.96 -24.21 -2.63
C MET A 92 -12.37 -25.45 -1.94
N PRO A 93 -12.74 -25.75 -0.68
CA PRO A 93 -13.71 -25.06 0.20
C PRO A 93 -13.05 -24.00 1.12
N TRP A 94 -11.83 -23.54 0.82
CA TRP A 94 -10.99 -22.72 1.71
C TRP A 94 -11.01 -21.22 1.37
N GLN A 95 -11.99 -20.74 0.62
CA GLN A 95 -12.01 -19.38 0.03
C GLN A 95 -11.86 -18.25 1.04
N GLN A 96 -12.27 -18.46 2.31
CA GLN A 96 -12.19 -17.43 3.34
C GLN A 96 -10.87 -17.41 4.10
N ILE A 97 -9.99 -18.38 3.84
CA ILE A 97 -8.71 -18.45 4.55
C ILE A 97 -7.77 -17.37 4.01
N TRP A 98 -7.22 -16.58 4.93
CA TRP A 98 -6.13 -15.66 4.68
C TRP A 98 -4.79 -16.40 4.67
N PHE A 99 -4.46 -17.09 5.77
CA PHE A 99 -3.33 -18.01 5.91
C PHE A 99 -3.68 -19.16 6.86
N ASP A 100 -3.16 -20.34 6.55
CA ASP A 100 -2.92 -21.40 7.54
C ASP A 100 -1.56 -21.12 8.20
N TRP A 101 -1.54 -21.15 9.53
CA TRP A 101 -0.37 -20.94 10.36
C TRP A 101 0.22 -22.26 10.82
N ARG A 102 1.53 -22.42 10.65
CA ARG A 102 2.25 -23.66 10.95
C ARG A 102 3.59 -23.39 11.59
N TYR A 103 4.11 -24.36 12.33
CA TYR A 103 5.52 -24.34 12.74
C TYR A 103 6.41 -24.68 11.53
N ALA A 104 7.51 -23.92 11.35
CA ALA A 104 8.45 -24.15 10.25
C ALA A 104 9.33 -25.38 10.51
N THR A 105 9.43 -25.85 11.75
CA THR A 105 10.28 -26.96 12.18
C THR A 105 9.76 -28.33 11.74
N ASP A 106 8.43 -28.50 11.62
CA ASP A 106 7.82 -29.78 11.29
C ASP A 106 6.55 -29.66 10.42
N GLY A 107 6.09 -28.44 10.15
CA GLY A 107 4.85 -28.19 9.41
C GLY A 107 3.58 -28.40 10.21
N SER A 108 3.66 -28.63 11.54
CA SER A 108 2.49 -28.82 12.39
C SER A 108 1.60 -27.58 12.41
N TYR A 109 0.29 -27.80 12.41
CA TYR A 109 -0.73 -26.75 12.26
C TYR A 109 -0.99 -26.04 13.60
N ILE A 110 -1.06 -24.69 13.53
CA ILE A 110 -1.38 -23.81 14.66
C ILE A 110 -2.83 -23.34 14.59
N GLY A 111 -3.26 -22.80 13.46
CA GLY A 111 -4.57 -22.20 13.28
C GLY A 111 -4.74 -21.62 11.89
N SER A 112 -5.89 -20.94 11.62
CA SER A 112 -6.14 -20.23 10.36
C SER A 112 -6.71 -18.86 10.64
N SER A 113 -6.21 -17.83 9.96
CA SER A 113 -6.88 -16.53 9.92
C SER A 113 -7.91 -16.53 8.80
N LEU A 114 -9.10 -16.01 9.08
CA LEU A 114 -10.19 -15.89 8.13
C LEU A 114 -10.42 -14.41 7.77
N ALA A 115 -10.57 -14.12 6.50
CA ALA A 115 -10.80 -12.77 5.95
C ALA A 115 -12.07 -12.73 5.07
N PRO A 116 -13.26 -13.00 5.62
CA PRO A 116 -14.50 -13.02 4.85
C PRO A 116 -14.88 -11.61 4.33
N PRO A 117 -15.51 -11.47 3.16
CA PRO A 117 -15.82 -12.55 2.20
C PRO A 117 -14.66 -12.90 1.26
N THR A 118 -13.57 -12.11 1.29
CA THR A 118 -12.52 -12.09 0.28
C THR A 118 -11.52 -13.26 0.41
N GLY A 119 -11.21 -13.69 1.65
CA GLY A 119 -10.10 -14.59 1.90
C GLY A 119 -8.76 -13.94 1.54
N GLN A 120 -7.79 -14.76 1.22
CA GLN A 120 -6.53 -14.28 0.66
C GLN A 120 -6.77 -13.95 -0.83
N SER A 121 -6.61 -12.68 -1.16
CA SER A 121 -6.70 -12.18 -2.53
C SER A 121 -5.35 -11.61 -2.93
N SER A 122 -4.79 -12.11 -4.02
CA SER A 122 -3.45 -11.73 -4.46
C SER A 122 -3.41 -11.46 -5.94
N VAL A 123 -2.51 -10.56 -6.31
CA VAL A 123 -2.23 -10.22 -7.71
C VAL A 123 -0.73 -10.21 -7.96
N HIS A 124 -0.35 -10.41 -9.20
CA HIS A 124 1.01 -10.13 -9.62
C HIS A 124 1.18 -8.60 -9.74
N ARG A 125 2.08 -8.02 -8.96
CA ARG A 125 2.21 -6.57 -8.77
C ARG A 125 2.37 -5.78 -10.08
N ALA A 126 3.19 -6.30 -11.00
CA ALA A 126 3.40 -5.65 -12.29
C ALA A 126 2.13 -5.69 -13.16
N GLU A 127 1.40 -6.81 -13.16
CA GLU A 127 0.14 -6.94 -13.92
C GLU A 127 -0.95 -6.02 -13.34
N PHE A 128 -1.00 -5.88 -12.02
CA PHE A 128 -1.93 -4.95 -11.38
C PHE A 128 -1.61 -3.49 -11.72
N LEU A 129 -0.33 -3.08 -11.69
CA LEU A 129 0.04 -1.73 -12.10
C LEU A 129 -0.22 -1.49 -13.58
N GLU A 130 0.01 -2.48 -14.44
CA GLU A 130 -0.31 -2.40 -15.86
C GLU A 130 -1.82 -2.18 -16.08
N LEU A 131 -2.66 -2.96 -15.40
CA LEU A 131 -4.12 -2.81 -15.42
C LEU A 131 -4.54 -1.40 -14.97
N LEU A 132 -4.00 -0.91 -13.86
CA LEU A 132 -4.26 0.45 -13.38
C LEU A 132 -3.84 1.49 -14.44
N SER A 133 -2.66 1.32 -15.04
CA SER A 133 -2.14 2.27 -16.02
C SER A 133 -3.02 2.40 -17.26
N GLN A 134 -3.67 1.31 -17.68
CA GLN A 134 -4.61 1.29 -18.81
C GLN A 134 -5.93 2.04 -18.52
N ARG A 135 -6.28 2.24 -17.24
CA ARG A 135 -7.45 3.01 -16.80
C ARG A 135 -7.16 4.49 -16.61
N LEU A 136 -5.88 4.87 -16.56
CA LEU A 136 -5.49 6.28 -16.49
C LEU A 136 -5.70 6.95 -17.84
N PRO A 137 -6.43 8.09 -17.93
CA PRO A 137 -6.66 8.76 -19.20
C PRO A 137 -5.36 9.18 -19.89
N GLU A 138 -5.37 9.15 -21.21
CA GLU A 138 -4.24 9.61 -22.02
C GLU A 138 -3.86 11.05 -21.70
N GLY A 139 -2.56 11.33 -21.59
CA GLY A 139 -2.03 12.67 -21.31
C GLY A 139 -1.96 13.05 -19.83
N VAL A 140 -2.53 12.25 -18.92
CA VAL A 140 -2.41 12.47 -17.46
C VAL A 140 -1.00 12.15 -16.97
N ALA A 141 -0.40 11.03 -17.42
CA ALA A 141 0.93 10.61 -17.03
C ALA A 141 2.03 11.30 -17.85
N ARG A 142 3.06 11.79 -17.16
CA ARG A 142 4.27 12.36 -17.73
C ARG A 142 5.48 11.60 -17.17
N PHE A 143 6.20 10.93 -18.06
CA PHE A 143 7.35 10.07 -17.72
C PHE A 143 8.69 10.81 -17.77
N SER A 144 9.73 10.17 -17.23
CA SER A 144 11.08 10.73 -17.12
C SER A 144 11.10 12.05 -16.33
N LYS A 145 10.18 12.19 -15.37
CA LYS A 145 9.99 13.37 -14.52
C LYS A 145 10.30 13.05 -13.06
N ARG A 146 11.58 12.94 -12.76
CA ARG A 146 12.06 12.72 -11.38
C ARG A 146 11.99 14.03 -10.61
N ALA A 147 11.01 14.15 -9.71
CA ALA A 147 10.93 15.29 -8.80
C ALA A 147 12.08 15.27 -7.78
N VAL A 148 12.67 16.44 -7.53
CA VAL A 148 13.80 16.61 -6.61
C VAL A 148 13.53 17.64 -5.52
N ALA A 149 12.59 18.55 -5.72
CA ALA A 149 12.18 19.54 -4.74
C ALA A 149 10.74 20.00 -4.97
N VAL A 150 10.11 20.47 -3.89
CA VAL A 150 8.85 21.21 -3.95
C VAL A 150 9.00 22.47 -3.10
N ALA A 151 8.67 23.62 -3.69
CA ALA A 151 8.57 24.92 -3.02
C ALA A 151 7.12 25.36 -2.95
N GLN A 152 6.74 26.09 -1.91
CA GLN A 152 5.39 26.56 -1.74
C GLN A 152 5.38 28.08 -1.55
N GLU A 153 4.43 28.72 -2.18
CA GLU A 153 3.99 30.08 -1.93
C GLU A 153 2.58 30.04 -1.31
N ALA A 154 1.99 31.19 -1.02
CA ALA A 154 0.68 31.24 -0.34
C ALA A 154 -0.39 30.39 -1.06
N ASP A 155 -0.46 30.48 -2.40
CA ASP A 155 -1.55 29.91 -3.19
C ASP A 155 -1.12 28.79 -4.14
N LEU A 156 0.17 28.50 -4.25
CA LEU A 156 0.74 27.60 -5.24
C LEU A 156 1.87 26.76 -4.67
N ALA A 157 2.07 25.57 -5.26
CA ALA A 157 3.26 24.78 -5.08
C ALA A 157 3.98 24.60 -6.42
N THR A 158 5.31 24.68 -6.41
CA THR A 158 6.17 24.48 -7.59
C THR A 158 7.05 23.27 -7.39
N ILE A 159 6.89 22.27 -8.26
CA ILE A 159 7.71 21.07 -8.30
C ILE A 159 8.89 21.32 -9.21
N THR A 160 10.09 20.98 -8.76
CA THR A 160 11.32 21.01 -9.60
C THR A 160 11.73 19.58 -9.93
N PHE A 161 11.99 19.33 -11.21
CA PHE A 161 12.46 18.02 -11.70
C PHE A 161 13.97 18.01 -11.94
N ALA A 162 14.55 16.80 -11.96
CA ALA A 162 15.99 16.60 -12.18
C ALA A 162 16.48 17.08 -13.58
N ASP A 163 15.59 17.18 -14.55
CA ASP A 163 15.86 17.72 -15.87
C ASP A 163 15.87 19.27 -15.91
N GLY A 164 15.70 19.91 -14.78
CA GLY A 164 15.66 21.38 -14.62
C GLY A 164 14.31 22.03 -14.96
N THR A 165 13.33 21.29 -15.40
CA THR A 165 11.97 21.81 -15.62
C THR A 165 11.21 21.96 -14.32
N THR A 166 10.15 22.77 -14.35
CA THR A 166 9.26 22.98 -13.20
C THR A 166 7.80 22.79 -13.62
N GLU A 167 6.97 22.43 -12.64
CA GLU A 167 5.50 22.41 -12.78
C GLU A 167 4.86 23.13 -11.60
N VAL A 168 3.79 23.85 -11.89
CA VAL A 168 3.05 24.62 -10.88
C VAL A 168 1.69 23.98 -10.65
N ALA A 169 1.34 23.73 -9.40
CA ALA A 169 0.08 23.11 -8.99
C ALA A 169 -0.55 23.83 -7.79
N ASP A 170 -1.85 23.64 -7.62
CA ASP A 170 -2.60 24.12 -6.47
C ASP A 170 -2.55 23.11 -5.32
N LEU A 171 -2.31 21.85 -5.66
CA LEU A 171 -2.19 20.70 -4.76
C LEU A 171 -1.14 19.73 -5.29
N VAL A 172 -0.22 19.30 -4.43
CA VAL A 172 0.79 18.29 -4.75
C VAL A 172 0.60 17.07 -3.84
N ILE A 173 0.39 15.91 -4.44
CA ILE A 173 0.34 14.63 -3.74
C ILE A 173 1.61 13.83 -4.05
N VAL A 174 2.37 13.55 -3.01
CA VAL A 174 3.65 12.85 -3.08
C VAL A 174 3.45 11.37 -2.83
N ALA A 175 3.64 10.56 -3.85
CA ALA A 175 3.50 9.11 -3.88
C ALA A 175 4.79 8.43 -4.42
N ASP A 176 5.97 9.06 -4.20
CA ASP A 176 7.27 8.67 -4.76
C ASP A 176 7.98 7.56 -3.97
N GLY A 177 7.24 6.88 -3.10
CA GLY A 177 7.65 5.65 -2.44
C GLY A 177 8.56 5.84 -1.23
N ILE A 178 9.08 4.72 -0.72
CA ILE A 178 9.89 4.70 0.51
C ILE A 178 11.13 5.61 0.43
N LYS A 179 11.76 5.75 -0.75
CA LYS A 179 12.91 6.63 -1.00
C LYS A 179 12.51 8.05 -1.40
N SER A 180 11.35 8.52 -0.93
CA SER A 180 10.80 9.83 -1.27
C SER A 180 11.83 10.95 -1.18
N ALA A 181 12.00 11.67 -2.30
CA ALA A 181 12.82 12.86 -2.35
C ALA A 181 12.11 14.09 -1.76
N LEU A 182 10.77 14.09 -1.74
CA LEU A 182 9.97 15.25 -1.34
C LEU A 182 9.53 15.20 0.14
N ARG A 183 9.60 14.04 0.79
CA ARG A 183 9.23 13.86 2.21
C ARG A 183 9.93 14.87 3.12
N GLU A 184 11.23 15.05 2.92
CA GLU A 184 12.02 15.98 3.73
C GLU A 184 11.48 17.42 3.64
N GLY A 185 10.99 17.84 2.47
CA GLY A 185 10.40 19.17 2.27
C GLY A 185 9.15 19.37 3.13
N VAL A 186 8.29 18.36 3.23
CA VAL A 186 7.08 18.39 4.08
C VAL A 186 7.46 18.44 5.56
N LEU A 187 8.37 17.60 6.01
CA LEU A 187 8.80 17.56 7.42
C LEU A 187 9.50 18.86 7.83
N ARG A 188 10.42 19.36 7.01
CA ARG A 188 11.13 20.63 7.25
C ARG A 188 10.17 21.82 7.32
N GLY A 189 9.16 21.86 6.44
CA GLY A 189 8.14 22.90 6.44
C GLY A 189 7.32 22.94 7.74
N ARG A 190 7.22 21.81 8.44
CA ARG A 190 6.60 21.68 9.77
C ARG A 190 7.59 21.87 10.94
N GLY A 191 8.87 22.17 10.65
CA GLY A 191 9.90 22.26 11.67
C GLY A 191 10.33 20.93 12.27
N LEU A 192 10.08 19.81 11.56
CA LEU A 192 10.39 18.45 12.00
C LEU A 192 11.73 17.98 11.44
N ALA A 193 12.32 17.00 12.13
CA ALA A 193 13.53 16.34 11.68
C ALA A 193 13.29 15.52 10.39
N PRO A 194 14.30 15.39 9.50
CA PRO A 194 14.19 14.51 8.35
C PRO A 194 14.01 13.05 8.77
N ALA A 195 13.25 12.28 7.98
CA ALA A 195 13.03 10.86 8.19
C ALA A 195 13.51 10.07 6.96
N ALA A 196 14.46 9.17 7.20
CA ALA A 196 14.99 8.26 6.20
C ALA A 196 14.56 6.81 6.49
N PRO A 197 14.49 5.95 5.46
CA PRO A 197 14.28 4.53 5.67
C PRO A 197 15.40 3.90 6.51
N VAL A 198 15.01 2.99 7.39
CA VAL A 198 15.93 2.28 8.29
C VAL A 198 15.87 0.78 8.01
N TYR A 199 17.02 0.14 7.90
CA TYR A 199 17.10 -1.31 7.79
C TYR A 199 16.58 -1.99 9.07
N SER A 200 15.65 -2.92 8.92
CA SER A 200 14.98 -3.57 10.05
C SER A 200 15.81 -4.67 10.74
N GLY A 201 16.91 -5.12 10.13
CA GLY A 201 17.61 -6.34 10.51
C GLY A 201 17.07 -7.59 9.79
N THR A 202 16.00 -7.47 9.00
CA THR A 202 15.36 -8.58 8.30
C THR A 202 15.75 -8.59 6.83
N ARG A 203 16.09 -9.77 6.33
CA ARG A 203 16.24 -10.06 4.91
C ARG A 203 15.12 -10.98 4.46
N ALA A 204 14.65 -10.80 3.21
CA ALA A 204 13.63 -11.63 2.62
C ALA A 204 14.14 -12.25 1.32
N TYR A 205 14.22 -13.57 1.28
CA TYR A 205 14.45 -14.32 0.04
C TYR A 205 13.12 -14.46 -0.70
N ARG A 206 13.13 -14.16 -1.98
CA ARG A 206 11.93 -14.22 -2.81
C ARG A 206 12.15 -15.11 -4.02
N GLY A 207 11.10 -15.87 -4.37
CA GLY A 207 11.04 -16.66 -5.58
C GLY A 207 9.61 -17.02 -5.93
N MET A 208 9.42 -17.40 -7.18
CA MET A 208 8.18 -17.98 -7.67
C MET A 208 8.47 -19.38 -8.22
N VAL A 209 7.59 -20.33 -7.94
CA VAL A 209 7.73 -21.72 -8.37
C VAL A 209 6.47 -22.19 -9.07
N ASP A 210 6.60 -23.14 -9.99
CA ASP A 210 5.45 -23.78 -10.62
C ASP A 210 4.65 -24.57 -9.58
N THR A 211 3.37 -24.21 -9.41
CA THR A 211 2.50 -24.80 -8.38
C THR A 211 2.27 -26.30 -8.61
N ALA A 212 2.16 -26.74 -9.86
CA ALA A 212 1.93 -28.16 -10.17
C ALA A 212 3.16 -29.00 -9.86
N GLN A 213 4.37 -28.49 -10.13
CA GLN A 213 5.62 -29.15 -9.76
C GLN A 213 5.76 -29.26 -8.24
N LEU A 214 5.48 -28.16 -7.51
CA LEU A 214 5.53 -28.15 -6.05
C LEU A 214 4.53 -29.16 -5.45
N ARG A 215 3.29 -29.19 -5.95
CA ARG A 215 2.26 -30.15 -5.52
C ARG A 215 2.71 -31.58 -5.74
N SER A 216 3.27 -31.90 -6.91
CA SER A 216 3.78 -33.22 -7.23
C SER A 216 4.91 -33.65 -6.28
N ALA A 217 5.80 -32.70 -5.94
CA ALA A 217 6.88 -32.97 -4.99
C ALA A 217 6.37 -33.25 -3.57
N PHE A 218 5.34 -32.50 -3.11
CA PHE A 218 4.69 -32.74 -1.82
C PHE A 218 4.05 -34.14 -1.76
N GLN A 219 3.30 -34.51 -2.79
CA GLN A 219 2.69 -35.84 -2.89
C GLN A 219 3.74 -36.96 -2.89
N ALA A 220 4.82 -36.81 -3.65
CA ALA A 220 5.92 -37.78 -3.70
C ALA A 220 6.63 -37.92 -2.35
N SER A 221 6.68 -36.88 -1.55
CA SER A 221 7.30 -36.90 -0.21
C SER A 221 6.32 -37.29 0.91
N GLY A 222 5.06 -37.61 0.59
CA GLY A 222 4.03 -37.96 1.58
C GLY A 222 3.56 -36.78 2.44
N LEU A 223 3.83 -35.55 2.00
CA LEU A 223 3.40 -34.34 2.67
C LEU A 223 1.97 -33.94 2.22
N ASP A 224 1.27 -33.23 3.08
CA ASP A 224 -0.09 -32.76 2.83
C ASP A 224 -0.10 -31.70 1.71
N ALA A 225 -0.72 -32.02 0.58
CA ALA A 225 -0.87 -31.13 -0.57
C ALA A 225 -1.67 -29.85 -0.23
N ARG A 226 -2.46 -29.82 0.84
CA ARG A 226 -3.12 -28.61 1.35
C ARG A 226 -2.12 -27.49 1.61
N MET A 227 -0.87 -27.80 1.99
CA MET A 227 0.18 -26.81 2.18
C MET A 227 0.61 -26.09 0.89
N VAL A 228 0.20 -26.61 -0.29
CA VAL A 228 0.41 -25.97 -1.59
C VAL A 228 -0.84 -25.28 -2.08
N ASP A 229 -2.01 -25.81 -1.75
CA ASP A 229 -3.31 -25.33 -2.25
C ASP A 229 -3.84 -24.11 -1.46
N VAL A 230 -3.49 -24.03 -0.19
CA VAL A 230 -3.93 -22.95 0.74
C VAL A 230 -2.72 -22.07 1.06
N PRO A 231 -2.87 -20.76 1.13
CA PRO A 231 -1.80 -19.87 1.58
C PRO A 231 -1.25 -20.26 2.94
N GLN A 232 0.06 -20.35 3.07
CA GLN A 232 0.73 -20.81 4.29
C GLN A 232 1.61 -19.74 4.89
N MET A 233 1.69 -19.73 6.22
CA MET A 233 2.70 -19.02 6.98
C MET A 233 3.38 -19.99 7.94
N PHE A 234 4.66 -20.23 7.74
CA PHE A 234 5.47 -21.10 8.59
C PHE A 234 6.31 -20.24 9.53
N LEU A 235 6.25 -20.52 10.83
CA LEU A 235 6.82 -19.73 11.92
C LEU A 235 7.95 -20.51 12.62
N ALA A 236 9.05 -19.82 12.91
CA ALA A 236 10.17 -20.33 13.71
C ALA A 236 10.93 -19.18 14.37
N GLU A 237 11.87 -19.49 15.24
CA GLU A 237 12.71 -18.47 15.87
C GLU A 237 13.53 -17.68 14.84
N ASN A 238 13.33 -16.37 14.77
CA ASN A 238 13.93 -15.44 13.82
C ASN A 238 13.69 -15.75 12.32
N ILE A 239 12.74 -16.62 12.03
CA ILE A 239 12.43 -17.06 10.67
C ILE A 239 10.91 -17.15 10.49
N HIS A 240 10.40 -16.67 9.35
CA HIS A 240 9.08 -17.06 8.89
C HIS A 240 9.03 -17.13 7.36
N ILE A 241 8.17 -18.00 6.83
CA ILE A 241 8.05 -18.19 5.39
C ILE A 241 6.58 -18.12 5.02
N LEU A 242 6.25 -17.35 4.00
CA LEU A 242 4.90 -17.30 3.44
C LEU A 242 4.86 -17.84 2.02
N THR A 243 3.75 -18.50 1.70
CA THR A 243 3.44 -18.95 0.34
C THR A 243 1.99 -18.59 0.00
N PHE A 244 1.76 -18.13 -1.22
CA PHE A 244 0.41 -17.90 -1.75
C PHE A 244 0.37 -17.96 -3.27
N PRO A 245 -0.78 -18.30 -3.88
CA PRO A 245 -0.92 -18.42 -5.32
C PRO A 245 -0.86 -17.05 -6.00
N VAL A 246 -0.33 -17.04 -7.24
CA VAL A 246 -0.38 -15.92 -8.18
C VAL A 246 -0.57 -16.47 -9.59
N LYS A 247 -0.97 -15.60 -10.54
CA LYS A 247 -1.20 -15.95 -11.95
C LYS A 247 -2.22 -17.09 -12.12
N HIS A 248 -3.38 -16.92 -11.49
CA HIS A 248 -4.48 -17.88 -11.48
C HIS A 248 -4.05 -19.27 -10.96
N GLY A 249 -3.23 -19.25 -9.89
CA GLY A 249 -2.73 -20.44 -9.23
C GLY A 249 -1.66 -21.21 -10.01
N ALA A 250 -1.20 -20.71 -11.17
CA ALA A 250 -0.14 -21.36 -11.93
C ALA A 250 1.22 -21.28 -11.22
N LEU A 251 1.46 -20.20 -10.51
CA LEU A 251 2.69 -20.00 -9.74
C LEU A 251 2.37 -19.84 -8.25
N THR A 252 3.26 -20.34 -7.41
CA THR A 252 3.29 -20.08 -5.98
C THR A 252 4.37 -19.04 -5.69
N ASN A 253 3.96 -17.87 -5.16
CA ASN A 253 4.88 -16.87 -4.66
C ASN A 253 5.41 -17.30 -3.30
N ILE A 254 6.72 -17.23 -3.10
CA ILE A 254 7.39 -17.61 -1.85
C ILE A 254 8.20 -16.44 -1.35
N VAL A 255 8.03 -16.10 -0.08
CA VAL A 255 8.88 -15.13 0.61
C VAL A 255 9.36 -15.75 1.92
N ALA A 256 10.66 -15.90 2.07
CA ALA A 256 11.29 -16.48 3.25
C ALA A 256 12.11 -15.40 3.97
N PHE A 257 11.68 -15.07 5.18
CA PHE A 257 12.27 -14.03 6.01
C PHE A 257 13.23 -14.63 7.03
N ILE A 258 14.34 -13.94 7.21
CA ILE A 258 15.30 -14.22 8.27
C ILE A 258 15.74 -12.90 8.90
N THR A 259 15.73 -12.85 10.24
CA THR A 259 16.02 -11.65 11.01
C THR A 259 17.24 -11.84 11.89
N ASP A 260 18.14 -10.89 11.82
CA ASP A 260 19.20 -10.66 12.80
C ASP A 260 19.01 -9.25 13.39
N ALA A 261 18.33 -9.18 14.53
CA ALA A 261 18.02 -7.92 15.21
C ALA A 261 19.28 -7.11 15.58
N THR A 262 20.44 -7.77 15.70
CA THR A 262 21.72 -7.08 16.02
C THR A 262 22.21 -6.21 14.86
N THR A 263 21.74 -6.47 13.64
CA THR A 263 22.08 -5.72 12.42
C THR A 263 21.13 -4.59 12.09
N ALA A 264 20.03 -4.44 12.84
CA ALA A 264 19.05 -3.37 12.63
C ALA A 264 19.73 -1.98 12.62
N GLY A 265 19.32 -1.15 11.66
CA GLY A 265 19.92 0.18 11.43
C GLY A 265 21.32 0.17 10.79
N ARG A 266 21.88 -1.00 10.45
CA ARG A 266 23.27 -1.14 9.97
C ARG A 266 23.32 -1.71 8.55
N TRP A 267 22.69 -1.04 7.60
CA TRP A 267 22.84 -1.39 6.19
C TRP A 267 23.85 -0.43 5.55
N PRO A 268 24.87 -0.93 4.79
CA PRO A 268 25.81 -0.05 4.12
C PRO A 268 25.10 0.85 3.11
N ALA A 269 25.42 2.15 3.11
CA ALA A 269 24.68 3.13 2.32
C ALA A 269 24.74 2.87 0.80
N ASP A 270 25.86 2.32 0.34
CA ASP A 270 26.11 2.07 -1.08
C ASP A 270 25.65 0.67 -1.53
N ASP A 271 25.25 -0.21 -0.60
CA ASP A 271 24.82 -1.55 -0.94
C ASP A 271 23.38 -1.54 -1.50
N PRO A 272 23.12 -2.27 -2.59
CA PRO A 272 21.76 -2.38 -3.12
C PRO A 272 20.87 -3.13 -2.13
N TRP A 273 19.61 -2.68 -2.02
CA TRP A 273 18.63 -3.35 -1.15
C TRP A 273 18.14 -4.68 -1.71
N VAL A 274 18.38 -4.92 -2.99
CA VAL A 274 17.97 -6.15 -3.69
C VAL A 274 19.17 -6.72 -4.43
N CYS A 275 19.52 -7.97 -4.12
CA CYS A 275 20.63 -8.67 -4.73
C CYS A 275 20.20 -10.06 -5.22
N PRO A 276 20.82 -10.59 -6.27
CA PRO A 276 20.75 -12.03 -6.55
C PRO A 276 21.32 -12.83 -5.38
N ALA A 277 20.74 -14.00 -5.14
CA ALA A 277 21.26 -14.98 -4.18
C ALA A 277 21.34 -16.37 -4.81
N THR A 278 22.05 -17.29 -4.16
CA THR A 278 22.09 -18.69 -4.59
C THR A 278 21.09 -19.50 -3.78
N SER A 279 20.52 -20.54 -4.42
CA SER A 279 19.65 -21.51 -3.72
C SER A 279 20.38 -22.20 -2.57
N GLN A 280 21.69 -22.46 -2.74
CA GLN A 280 22.50 -23.05 -1.68
C GLN A 280 22.60 -22.15 -0.45
N GLN A 281 22.96 -20.89 -0.62
CA GLN A 281 23.02 -19.91 0.47
C GLN A 281 21.68 -19.81 1.21
N MET A 282 20.57 -19.71 0.46
CA MET A 282 19.23 -19.68 1.04
C MET A 282 18.95 -20.95 1.87
N LEU A 283 19.20 -22.16 1.32
CA LEU A 283 18.95 -23.41 2.02
C LEU A 283 19.82 -23.60 3.27
N GLU A 284 21.04 -23.08 3.28
CA GLU A 284 21.93 -23.07 4.45
C GLU A 284 21.36 -22.18 5.57
N GLU A 285 20.88 -20.98 5.25
CA GLU A 285 20.30 -20.05 6.22
C GLU A 285 18.97 -20.58 6.81
N PHE A 286 18.19 -21.35 6.03
CA PHE A 286 16.94 -21.97 6.47
C PHE A 286 17.11 -23.45 6.91
N ALA A 287 18.34 -23.89 7.18
CA ALA A 287 18.62 -25.25 7.67
C ALA A 287 17.86 -25.66 8.95
N PRO A 288 17.50 -24.75 9.88
CA PRO A 288 16.68 -25.09 11.05
C PRO A 288 15.24 -25.51 10.71
N CYS A 289 14.75 -25.22 9.49
CA CYS A 289 13.40 -25.58 9.08
C CYS A 289 13.27 -27.06 8.71
N GLY A 290 12.07 -27.62 8.89
CA GLY A 290 11.74 -29.00 8.57
C GLY A 290 11.45 -29.23 7.09
N ASP A 291 11.12 -30.50 6.77
CA ASP A 291 10.95 -30.98 5.41
C ASP A 291 9.97 -30.19 4.54
N PRO A 292 8.78 -29.76 5.03
CA PRO A 292 7.86 -28.99 4.19
C PRO A 292 8.48 -27.68 3.68
N VAL A 293 9.12 -26.91 4.56
CA VAL A 293 9.75 -25.63 4.23
C VAL A 293 10.96 -25.85 3.33
N ARG A 294 11.82 -26.81 3.66
CA ARG A 294 13.00 -27.13 2.86
C ARG A 294 12.63 -27.58 1.45
N LEU A 295 11.55 -28.35 1.31
CA LEU A 295 11.04 -28.77 0.00
C LEU A 295 10.55 -27.56 -0.81
N ILE A 296 9.77 -26.64 -0.19
CA ILE A 296 9.33 -25.39 -0.83
C ILE A 296 10.54 -24.60 -1.34
N LEU A 297 11.49 -24.31 -0.46
CA LEU A 297 12.65 -23.48 -0.79
C LEU A 297 13.56 -24.11 -1.85
N SER A 298 13.68 -25.45 -1.88
CA SER A 298 14.51 -26.16 -2.87
C SER A 298 14.03 -25.99 -4.32
N HIS A 299 12.77 -25.59 -4.52
CA HIS A 299 12.21 -25.33 -5.85
C HIS A 299 12.54 -23.92 -6.37
N ILE A 300 13.06 -23.00 -5.53
CA ILE A 300 13.46 -21.67 -5.97
C ILE A 300 14.82 -21.76 -6.67
N GLN A 301 14.83 -21.56 -7.99
CA GLN A 301 16.03 -21.70 -8.81
C GLN A 301 16.96 -20.49 -8.73
N GLN A 302 16.40 -19.28 -8.73
CA GLN A 302 17.11 -18.00 -8.77
C GLN A 302 16.53 -17.07 -7.73
N PRO A 303 16.81 -17.27 -6.44
CA PRO A 303 16.30 -16.40 -5.41
C PRO A 303 16.90 -15.00 -5.52
N THR A 304 16.12 -13.99 -5.15
CA THR A 304 16.62 -12.66 -4.84
C THR A 304 16.51 -12.43 -3.34
N VAL A 305 17.47 -11.74 -2.75
CA VAL A 305 17.43 -11.33 -1.35
C VAL A 305 17.18 -9.83 -1.25
N TRP A 306 16.26 -9.45 -0.38
CA TRP A 306 15.80 -8.09 -0.15
C TRP A 306 16.14 -7.66 1.27
N ALA A 307 16.90 -6.59 1.43
CA ALA A 307 17.11 -5.96 2.73
C ALA A 307 15.87 -5.11 3.05
N LEU A 308 15.12 -5.48 4.08
CA LEU A 308 13.87 -4.81 4.40
C LEU A 308 14.13 -3.53 5.18
N HIS A 309 13.61 -2.45 4.63
CA HIS A 309 13.62 -1.13 5.23
C HIS A 309 12.20 -0.65 5.46
N ASP A 310 12.00 0.10 6.50
CA ASP A 310 10.76 0.84 6.76
C ASP A 310 11.06 2.27 7.24
N LEU A 311 10.02 3.02 7.47
CA LEU A 311 10.09 4.35 8.08
C LEU A 311 9.68 4.25 9.56
N ALA A 312 10.24 5.12 10.39
CA ALA A 312 9.59 5.46 11.64
C ALA A 312 8.24 6.15 11.37
N GLU A 313 7.31 6.08 12.31
CA GLU A 313 6.06 6.84 12.22
C GLU A 313 6.38 8.34 12.06
N LEU A 314 5.85 8.95 11.01
CA LEU A 314 6.08 10.37 10.75
C LEU A 314 5.14 11.23 11.61
N ASP A 315 5.66 12.35 12.11
CA ASP A 315 4.86 13.31 12.87
C ASP A 315 3.91 14.12 12.00
N ALA A 316 4.20 14.27 10.70
CA ALA A 316 3.36 14.96 9.74
C ALA A 316 3.34 14.28 8.37
N TYR A 317 2.17 14.24 7.72
CA TYR A 317 1.99 13.83 6.32
C TYR A 317 1.75 15.03 5.40
N VAL A 318 1.44 16.20 5.98
CA VAL A 318 1.01 17.38 5.24
C VAL A 318 1.78 18.63 5.66
N HIS A 319 2.10 19.47 4.69
CA HIS A 319 2.52 20.82 4.89
C HIS A 319 1.91 21.72 3.80
N GLY A 320 1.04 22.66 4.20
CA GLY A 320 0.38 23.58 3.28
C GLY A 320 -0.39 22.86 2.18
N ARG A 321 0.12 22.93 0.95
CA ARG A 321 -0.49 22.35 -0.27
C ARG A 321 0.13 21.04 -0.71
N VAL A 322 0.96 20.42 0.12
CA VAL A 322 1.66 19.17 -0.18
C VAL A 322 1.29 18.11 0.82
N ALA A 323 0.87 16.93 0.33
CA ALA A 323 0.58 15.77 1.15
C ALA A 323 1.38 14.54 0.68
N LEU A 324 1.80 13.71 1.64
CA LEU A 324 2.41 12.39 1.42
C LEU A 324 1.33 11.30 1.44
N ILE A 325 1.43 10.31 0.57
CA ILE A 325 0.60 9.10 0.56
C ILE A 325 1.43 7.83 0.35
N GLY A 326 0.87 6.69 0.71
CA GLY A 326 1.51 5.39 0.51
C GLY A 326 2.89 5.31 1.18
N ASP A 327 3.83 4.64 0.54
CA ASP A 327 5.18 4.44 1.09
C ASP A 327 5.97 5.75 1.30
N ALA A 328 5.60 6.85 0.66
CA ALA A 328 6.19 8.16 0.95
C ALA A 328 5.84 8.64 2.36
N ALA A 329 4.66 8.27 2.87
CA ALA A 329 4.15 8.64 4.19
C ALA A 329 4.41 7.55 5.26
N HIS A 330 4.18 6.28 4.93
CA HIS A 330 4.07 5.20 5.91
C HIS A 330 4.63 3.86 5.43
N ALA A 331 5.77 3.88 4.74
CA ALA A 331 6.45 2.65 4.35
C ALA A 331 6.66 1.74 5.56
N MET A 332 6.21 0.51 5.46
CA MET A 332 6.16 -0.45 6.55
C MET A 332 6.77 -1.80 6.16
N LEU A 333 7.13 -2.59 7.16
CA LEU A 333 7.55 -3.98 6.94
C LEU A 333 6.38 -4.80 6.37
N PRO A 334 6.64 -5.81 5.53
CA PRO A 334 5.59 -6.49 4.76
C PRO A 334 4.84 -7.59 5.52
N HIS A 335 5.03 -7.74 6.83
CA HIS A 335 4.59 -8.90 7.62
C HIS A 335 3.06 -9.06 7.68
N GLN A 336 2.28 -7.99 7.47
CA GLN A 336 0.81 -8.04 7.39
C GLN A 336 0.26 -7.95 5.96
N GLY A 337 1.11 -7.75 4.94
CA GLY A 337 0.67 -7.55 3.56
C GLY A 337 -0.18 -6.28 3.37
N ALA A 338 -0.07 -5.28 4.25
CA ALA A 338 -1.01 -4.16 4.33
C ALA A 338 -0.55 -2.86 3.65
N GLY A 339 0.75 -2.73 3.29
CA GLY A 339 1.31 -1.46 2.81
C GLY A 339 0.63 -0.91 1.56
N ALA A 340 0.52 -1.72 0.51
CA ALA A 340 -0.16 -1.31 -0.72
C ALA A 340 -1.65 -1.00 -0.47
N GLY A 341 -2.30 -1.76 0.42
CA GLY A 341 -3.67 -1.52 0.85
C GLY A 341 -3.85 -0.15 1.52
N GLN A 342 -2.91 0.28 2.38
CA GLN A 342 -2.96 1.62 2.98
C GLN A 342 -2.79 2.73 1.94
N GLY A 343 -1.93 2.54 0.94
CA GLY A 343 -1.82 3.47 -0.18
C GLY A 343 -3.08 3.56 -1.05
N LEU A 344 -3.80 2.45 -1.23
CA LEU A 344 -5.11 2.42 -1.90
C LEU A 344 -6.20 3.11 -1.06
N GLU A 345 -6.20 2.92 0.26
CA GLU A 345 -7.10 3.66 1.16
C GLU A 345 -6.82 5.18 1.11
N ASP A 346 -5.57 5.62 1.07
CA ASP A 346 -5.21 7.03 0.90
C ASP A 346 -5.73 7.59 -0.42
N ALA A 347 -5.53 6.83 -1.50
CA ALA A 347 -5.99 7.22 -2.84
C ALA A 347 -7.53 7.37 -2.90
N TYR A 348 -8.26 6.39 -2.38
CA TYR A 348 -9.71 6.44 -2.30
C TYR A 348 -10.20 7.61 -1.47
N PHE A 349 -9.65 7.77 -0.26
CA PHE A 349 -10.03 8.84 0.67
C PHE A 349 -9.84 10.23 0.03
N LEU A 350 -8.68 10.49 -0.56
CA LEU A 350 -8.40 11.77 -1.24
C LEU A 350 -9.26 11.96 -2.48
N ALA A 351 -9.50 10.90 -3.27
CA ALA A 351 -10.38 10.97 -4.43
C ALA A 351 -11.79 11.39 -4.02
N GLU A 352 -12.30 10.85 -2.91
CA GLU A 352 -13.61 11.16 -2.41
C GLU A 352 -13.70 12.58 -1.77
N LEU A 353 -12.65 13.06 -1.12
CA LEU A 353 -12.62 14.45 -0.61
C LEU A 353 -12.56 15.46 -1.76
N LEU A 354 -11.78 15.19 -2.79
CA LEU A 354 -11.64 16.05 -3.98
C LEU A 354 -12.79 15.93 -4.98
N ALA A 355 -13.83 15.14 -4.66
CA ALA A 355 -14.99 14.95 -5.53
C ALA A 355 -15.92 16.17 -5.61
N ASP A 356 -15.91 17.04 -4.61
CA ASP A 356 -16.81 18.17 -4.53
C ASP A 356 -16.40 19.28 -5.53
N PRO A 357 -17.25 19.60 -6.53
CA PRO A 357 -16.93 20.65 -7.50
C PRO A 357 -16.96 22.08 -6.90
N ALA A 358 -17.45 22.25 -5.69
CA ALA A 358 -17.43 23.53 -4.99
C ALA A 358 -16.09 23.85 -4.35
N LEU A 359 -15.15 22.89 -4.29
CA LEU A 359 -13.82 23.11 -3.73
C LEU A 359 -13.03 24.18 -4.49
N GLY A 360 -12.54 25.15 -3.76
CA GLY A 360 -11.69 26.22 -4.27
C GLY A 360 -10.22 26.07 -3.83
N HIS A 361 -9.37 26.91 -4.39
CA HIS A 361 -7.93 26.96 -4.04
C HIS A 361 -7.69 27.22 -2.55
N ALA A 362 -8.56 27.99 -1.89
CA ALA A 362 -8.46 28.31 -0.47
C ALA A 362 -8.73 27.10 0.45
N ASP A 363 -9.48 26.11 -0.03
CA ASP A 363 -9.90 24.96 0.76
C ASP A 363 -8.82 23.88 0.85
N VAL A 364 -7.84 23.89 -0.07
CA VAL A 364 -6.80 22.85 -0.19
C VAL A 364 -6.04 22.60 1.11
N PRO A 365 -5.53 23.60 1.84
CA PRO A 365 -4.82 23.33 3.11
C PRO A 365 -5.71 22.66 4.15
N HIS A 366 -6.96 23.10 4.29
CA HIS A 366 -7.91 22.53 5.24
C HIS A 366 -8.29 21.08 4.88
N LEU A 367 -8.49 20.80 3.57
CA LEU A 367 -8.74 19.45 3.07
C LEU A 367 -7.58 18.52 3.45
N LEU A 368 -6.35 18.97 3.24
CA LEU A 368 -5.17 18.16 3.55
C LEU A 368 -4.96 17.96 5.06
N GLU A 369 -5.25 18.96 5.89
CA GLU A 369 -5.24 18.82 7.35
C GLU A 369 -6.27 17.78 7.83
N ILE A 370 -7.46 17.76 7.21
CA ILE A 370 -8.48 16.74 7.48
C ILE A 370 -7.97 15.36 7.06
N TYR A 371 -7.39 15.22 5.87
CA TYR A 371 -6.75 13.98 5.41
C TYR A 371 -5.73 13.48 6.45
N GLU A 372 -4.76 14.31 6.85
CA GLU A 372 -3.75 13.94 7.84
C GLU A 372 -4.38 13.47 9.15
N SER A 373 -5.37 14.22 9.65
CA SER A 373 -5.99 13.96 10.96
C SER A 373 -6.73 12.63 11.04
N ILE A 374 -7.19 12.09 9.90
CA ILE A 374 -7.94 10.83 9.83
C ILE A 374 -7.04 9.69 9.37
N ARG A 375 -6.29 9.87 8.28
CA ARG A 375 -5.52 8.78 7.69
C ARG A 375 -4.23 8.46 8.45
N LYS A 376 -3.51 9.47 8.95
CA LYS A 376 -2.24 9.25 9.65
C LYS A 376 -2.36 8.34 10.87
N PRO A 377 -3.30 8.53 11.83
CA PRO A 377 -3.42 7.63 12.97
C PRO A 377 -3.62 6.16 12.57
N ARG A 378 -4.45 5.91 11.54
CA ARG A 378 -4.69 4.57 11.02
C ARG A 378 -3.45 3.98 10.36
N ALA A 379 -2.83 4.71 9.44
CA ALA A 379 -1.64 4.23 8.71
C ALA A 379 -0.47 3.96 9.68
N CYS A 380 -0.21 4.83 10.66
CA CYS A 380 0.77 4.62 11.72
C CYS A 380 0.47 3.36 12.55
N ALA A 381 -0.80 3.13 12.89
CA ALA A 381 -1.18 1.93 13.63
C ALA A 381 -0.92 0.65 12.80
N VAL A 382 -1.25 0.65 11.50
CA VAL A 382 -0.94 -0.48 10.59
C VAL A 382 0.57 -0.68 10.45
N GLN A 383 1.34 0.40 10.35
CA GLN A 383 2.80 0.37 10.26
C GLN A 383 3.42 -0.26 11.52
N ARG A 384 3.01 0.17 12.70
CA ARG A 384 3.48 -0.36 13.99
C ARG A 384 3.12 -1.83 14.15
N THR A 385 1.84 -2.18 13.95
CA THR A 385 1.40 -3.57 14.10
C THR A 385 1.98 -4.50 13.05
N SER A 386 2.45 -3.99 11.90
CA SER A 386 3.18 -4.79 10.92
C SER A 386 4.57 -5.18 11.44
N ARG A 387 5.24 -4.30 12.18
CA ARG A 387 6.50 -4.64 12.87
C ARG A 387 6.26 -5.66 13.98
N GLU A 388 5.27 -5.44 14.83
CA GLU A 388 4.85 -6.37 15.88
C GLU A 388 4.48 -7.76 15.33
N ALA A 389 3.90 -7.79 14.11
CA ALA A 389 3.61 -9.04 13.42
C ALA A 389 4.87 -9.86 13.14
N GLY A 390 5.94 -9.21 12.66
CA GLY A 390 7.22 -9.87 12.44
C GLY A 390 7.78 -10.46 13.74
N ASP A 391 7.69 -9.72 14.83
CA ASP A 391 8.15 -10.20 16.14
C ASP A 391 7.34 -11.43 16.62
N LEU A 392 6.01 -11.40 16.40
CA LEU A 392 5.14 -12.54 16.72
C LEU A 392 5.46 -13.78 15.87
N TYR A 393 5.63 -13.60 14.54
CA TYR A 393 5.88 -14.72 13.61
C TYR A 393 7.23 -15.39 13.84
N GLU A 394 8.17 -14.64 14.39
CA GLU A 394 9.55 -15.08 14.64
C GLU A 394 9.84 -15.36 16.11
N PHE A 395 8.78 -15.54 16.92
CA PHE A 395 8.83 -15.89 18.36
C PHE A 395 9.65 -14.92 19.21
N ARG A 396 9.73 -13.65 18.76
CA ARG A 396 10.39 -12.56 19.50
C ARG A 396 9.42 -11.76 20.37
N ASP A 397 8.11 -11.97 20.20
CA ASP A 397 7.11 -11.41 21.12
C ASP A 397 7.27 -12.06 22.50
N ALA A 398 7.49 -11.24 23.53
CA ALA A 398 7.83 -11.71 24.87
C ALA A 398 6.68 -12.44 25.58
N ASP A 399 5.43 -12.08 25.22
CA ASP A 399 4.23 -12.65 25.87
C ASP A 399 3.75 -13.93 25.16
N ALA A 400 3.93 -14.01 23.85
CA ALA A 400 3.48 -15.14 23.05
C ALA A 400 4.56 -16.23 22.91
N GLY A 401 5.79 -15.84 22.65
CA GLY A 401 6.87 -16.77 22.35
C GLY A 401 6.45 -17.79 21.27
N SER A 402 6.61 -19.08 21.56
CA SER A 402 6.19 -20.18 20.68
C SER A 402 4.98 -20.98 21.22
N ASP A 403 4.23 -20.46 22.19
CA ASP A 403 3.05 -21.13 22.75
C ASP A 403 1.92 -21.24 21.72
N ALA A 404 1.52 -22.48 21.39
CA ALA A 404 0.54 -22.76 20.34
C ALA A 404 -0.84 -22.13 20.62
N ALA A 405 -1.31 -22.08 21.87
CA ALA A 405 -2.63 -21.56 22.21
C ALA A 405 -2.65 -20.02 22.13
N VAL A 406 -1.58 -19.38 22.61
CA VAL A 406 -1.41 -17.93 22.55
C VAL A 406 -1.24 -17.49 21.11
N LEU A 407 -0.35 -18.15 20.34
CA LEU A 407 -0.14 -17.87 18.91
C LEU A 407 -1.44 -18.01 18.13
N LYS A 408 -2.18 -19.11 18.31
CA LYS A 408 -3.45 -19.34 17.62
C LYS A 408 -4.41 -18.16 17.85
N HIS A 409 -4.63 -17.75 19.08
CA HIS A 409 -5.54 -16.66 19.40
C HIS A 409 -5.12 -15.34 18.75
N LEU A 410 -3.85 -14.97 18.89
CA LEU A 410 -3.32 -13.72 18.33
C LEU A 410 -3.35 -13.71 16.79
N LEU A 411 -2.96 -14.81 16.14
CA LEU A 411 -2.91 -14.93 14.69
C LEU A 411 -4.30 -14.94 14.05
N GLU A 412 -5.31 -15.52 14.71
CA GLU A 412 -6.69 -15.58 14.22
C GLU A 412 -7.42 -14.24 14.33
N THR A 413 -7.03 -13.33 15.23
CA THR A 413 -7.79 -12.10 15.53
C THR A 413 -7.08 -10.79 15.15
N ARG A 414 -5.75 -10.81 14.98
CA ARG A 414 -4.95 -9.60 14.84
C ARG A 414 -5.27 -8.70 13.65
N PHE A 415 -5.90 -9.25 12.61
CA PHE A 415 -6.21 -8.51 11.39
C PHE A 415 -7.59 -7.86 11.40
N ASP A 416 -8.48 -8.23 12.31
CA ASP A 416 -9.90 -7.84 12.31
C ASP A 416 -10.09 -6.32 12.25
N TRP A 417 -9.33 -5.58 13.03
CA TRP A 417 -9.43 -4.12 13.08
C TRP A 417 -8.92 -3.44 11.78
N ILE A 418 -8.01 -4.10 11.04
CA ILE A 418 -7.53 -3.61 9.74
C ILE A 418 -8.60 -3.87 8.69
N TRP A 419 -9.10 -5.11 8.63
CA TRP A 419 -10.01 -5.57 7.58
C TRP A 419 -11.43 -5.02 7.71
N ASN A 420 -11.91 -4.85 8.95
CA ASN A 420 -13.28 -4.40 9.23
C ASN A 420 -13.41 -2.88 9.38
N HIS A 421 -12.33 -2.14 9.13
CA HIS A 421 -12.38 -0.68 9.20
C HIS A 421 -13.34 -0.09 8.15
N ASP A 422 -14.18 0.85 8.59
CA ASP A 422 -15.18 1.53 7.74
C ASP A 422 -14.59 2.83 7.17
N LEU A 423 -13.95 2.71 6.00
CA LEU A 423 -13.33 3.83 5.30
C LEU A 423 -14.37 4.82 4.76
N ASP A 424 -15.59 4.37 4.44
CA ASP A 424 -16.67 5.25 3.97
C ASP A 424 -17.17 6.15 5.10
N SER A 425 -17.21 5.64 6.33
CA SER A 425 -17.48 6.46 7.52
C SER A 425 -16.43 7.54 7.72
N ASP A 426 -15.15 7.22 7.51
CA ASP A 426 -14.06 8.21 7.56
C ASP A 426 -14.25 9.32 6.51
N VAL A 427 -14.61 8.95 5.28
CA VAL A 427 -14.90 9.88 4.18
C VAL A 427 -16.09 10.79 4.52
N MET A 428 -17.18 10.21 5.04
CA MET A 428 -18.35 10.99 5.45
C MET A 428 -18.00 12.01 6.56
N GLN A 429 -17.24 11.58 7.55
CA GLN A 429 -16.77 12.47 8.61
C GLN A 429 -15.89 13.60 8.05
N ALA A 430 -14.98 13.28 7.14
CA ALA A 430 -14.09 14.25 6.51
C ALA A 430 -14.86 15.30 5.71
N ARG A 431 -15.82 14.87 4.89
CA ARG A 431 -16.69 15.76 4.11
C ARG A 431 -17.52 16.68 5.01
N ALA A 432 -18.09 16.16 6.08
CA ALA A 432 -18.85 16.98 7.05
C ALA A 432 -17.96 18.05 7.70
N ARG A 433 -16.73 17.71 8.07
CA ARG A 433 -15.76 18.66 8.62
C ARG A 433 -15.35 19.74 7.60
N LEU A 434 -15.10 19.32 6.35
CA LEU A 434 -14.73 20.25 5.28
C LEU A 434 -15.87 21.22 4.99
N ALA A 435 -17.11 20.75 4.85
CA ALA A 435 -18.28 21.58 4.64
C ALA A 435 -18.50 22.60 5.77
N ALA A 436 -18.22 22.23 7.03
CA ALA A 436 -18.33 23.14 8.15
C ALA A 436 -17.28 24.27 8.13
N LEU A 437 -16.12 24.05 7.50
CA LEU A 437 -15.05 25.06 7.37
C LEU A 437 -15.26 25.99 6.15
N THR A 438 -15.90 25.46 5.08
CA THR A 438 -16.09 26.17 3.81
C THR A 438 -17.46 26.87 3.69
N SER A 439 -18.39 26.60 4.63
CA SER A 439 -19.71 27.31 4.66
C SER A 439 -19.51 28.78 4.99
N PRO A 440 -20.07 29.69 4.20
CA PRO A 440 -20.05 31.13 4.56
C PRO A 440 -20.79 31.34 5.87
N ALA A 441 -20.17 32.11 6.78
CA ALA A 441 -20.74 32.47 8.08
C ALA A 441 -21.95 33.44 7.94
#